data_02eb4562f8f60a5910c54876fa75af75
#
_entry.id   02eb4562f8f60a5910c54876fa75af75
#
_cell.length_a   1.000
_cell.length_b   1.000
_cell.length_c   1.000
_cell.angle_alpha   90.00
_cell.angle_beta   90.00
_cell.angle_gamma   90.00
#
_symmetry.space_group_name_H-M   'P 1'
#
loop_
_entity.id
_entity.type
_entity.pdbx_description
1 polymer ?
#
loop_
_entity_poly.entity_id
_entity_poly.type
_entity_poly.pdbx_seq_one_letter_code
_entity_poly.pdbx_strand_id
1 'polypeptide(L)'
;EFVASKILEDLDYACTYCLTSDKYRVRASYIHRYVALALKARFCLYEGTMRKYHAVDPSTGRAWTKDESRFYLGECVKACEEIMGDGVYKLTDDPAKRQTQYRDMFTNADACGVYTDEFIWARDYDIDLKVTYAINNYMVNPQHANYAFTRQFIDTYLMTDGTPFTSKYPDYDDLDLVAECTDRDYRLAQ
;
A
#
# COMPACT_ATOMS: atom_id res chain seq x y z
N GLU A 1 -23.24 -8.19 -2.13
CA GLU A 1 -23.19 -8.11 -3.60
C GLU A 1 -23.73 -6.77 -4.10
N PHE A 2 -24.97 -6.38 -3.74
CA PHE A 2 -25.58 -5.11 -4.20
C PHE A 2 -24.74 -3.89 -3.79
N VAL A 3 -24.28 -3.81 -2.54
CA VAL A 3 -23.46 -2.69 -2.06
C VAL A 3 -22.14 -2.62 -2.85
N ALA A 4 -21.50 -3.75 -3.06
CA ALA A 4 -20.24 -3.81 -3.82
C ALA A 4 -20.40 -3.31 -5.27
N SER A 5 -21.51 -3.67 -5.94
CA SER A 5 -21.79 -3.16 -7.29
C SER A 5 -22.01 -1.64 -7.31
N LYS A 6 -22.66 -1.09 -6.29
CA LYS A 6 -22.88 0.36 -6.19
C LYS A 6 -21.59 1.13 -5.89
N ILE A 7 -20.74 0.59 -5.03
CA ILE A 7 -19.41 1.18 -4.80
C ILE A 7 -18.59 1.19 -6.09
N LEU A 8 -18.64 0.12 -6.89
CA LEU A 8 -17.93 0.09 -8.16
C LEU A 8 -18.48 1.11 -9.14
N GLU A 9 -19.81 1.24 -9.25
CA GLU A 9 -20.45 2.29 -10.09
C GLU A 9 -20.00 3.70 -9.69
N ASP A 10 -19.95 4.00 -8.38
CA ASP A 10 -19.50 5.30 -7.87
C ASP A 10 -18.01 5.54 -8.17
N LEU A 11 -17.16 4.50 -8.04
CA LEU A 11 -15.75 4.58 -8.37
C LEU A 11 -15.53 4.78 -9.87
N ASP A 12 -16.29 4.09 -10.73
CA ASP A 12 -16.25 4.28 -12.18
C ASP A 12 -16.65 5.70 -12.59
N TYR A 13 -17.67 6.24 -11.93
CA TYR A 13 -18.06 7.63 -12.11
C TYR A 13 -16.92 8.58 -11.70
N ALA A 14 -16.31 8.37 -10.54
CA ALA A 14 -15.19 9.17 -10.07
C ALA A 14 -13.96 9.07 -11.01
N CYS A 15 -13.63 7.87 -11.50
CA CYS A 15 -12.55 7.66 -12.48
C CYS A 15 -12.81 8.41 -13.80
N THR A 16 -14.08 8.61 -14.17
CA THR A 16 -14.46 9.31 -15.40
C THR A 16 -14.45 10.82 -15.25
N TYR A 17 -14.91 11.34 -14.12
CA TYR A 17 -15.19 12.77 -13.96
C TYR A 17 -14.25 13.54 -13.06
N CYS A 18 -13.44 12.87 -12.22
CA CYS A 18 -12.40 13.55 -11.47
C CYS A 18 -11.29 14.08 -12.38
N LEU A 19 -10.76 15.25 -12.05
CA LEU A 19 -9.78 15.95 -12.86
C LEU A 19 -8.39 15.31 -12.77
N THR A 20 -7.63 15.44 -13.84
CA THR A 20 -6.26 14.90 -13.99
C THR A 20 -5.18 15.98 -14.05
N SER A 21 -5.58 17.28 -14.03
CA SER A 21 -4.62 18.35 -14.24
C SER A 21 -3.53 18.39 -13.15
N ASP A 22 -2.34 18.85 -13.53
CA ASP A 22 -1.19 19.02 -12.63
C ASP A 22 -1.51 19.89 -11.41
N LYS A 23 -2.45 20.82 -11.55
CA LYS A 23 -2.95 21.64 -10.44
C LYS A 23 -3.41 20.83 -9.23
N TYR A 24 -3.98 19.63 -9.46
CA TYR A 24 -4.49 18.75 -8.40
C TYR A 24 -3.46 17.72 -7.93
N ARG A 25 -2.31 17.67 -8.59
CA ARG A 25 -1.21 16.75 -8.24
C ARG A 25 -0.03 17.42 -7.57
N VAL A 26 -0.11 18.73 -7.29
CA VAL A 26 0.95 19.47 -6.59
C VAL A 26 1.19 19.00 -5.16
N ARG A 27 0.22 18.28 -4.60
CA ARG A 27 0.33 17.61 -3.30
C ARG A 27 -0.42 16.30 -3.31
N ALA A 28 0.17 15.27 -2.74
CA ALA A 28 -0.44 13.95 -2.62
C ALA A 28 -1.68 13.90 -1.69
N SER A 29 -1.97 14.97 -0.96
CA SER A 29 -3.19 15.08 -0.14
C SER A 29 -4.43 15.53 -0.91
N TYR A 30 -4.29 15.93 -2.18
CA TYR A 30 -5.42 16.35 -3.00
C TYR A 30 -6.07 15.17 -3.71
N ILE A 31 -7.41 15.22 -3.84
CA ILE A 31 -8.18 14.17 -4.52
C ILE A 31 -8.27 14.51 -6.01
N HIS A 32 -7.93 13.53 -6.85
CA HIS A 32 -7.96 13.60 -8.30
C HIS A 32 -8.22 12.22 -8.90
N ARG A 33 -8.28 12.12 -10.23
CA ARG A 33 -8.63 10.89 -10.94
C ARG A 33 -7.80 9.67 -10.54
N TYR A 34 -6.48 9.82 -10.38
CA TYR A 34 -5.61 8.70 -9.99
C TYR A 34 -5.87 8.19 -8.58
N VAL A 35 -6.34 9.05 -7.68
CA VAL A 35 -6.83 8.62 -6.35
C VAL A 35 -8.06 7.72 -6.50
N ALA A 36 -8.99 8.09 -7.37
CA ALA A 36 -10.16 7.27 -7.66
C ALA A 36 -9.77 5.91 -8.27
N LEU A 37 -8.85 5.90 -9.24
CA LEU A 37 -8.31 4.67 -9.84
C LEU A 37 -7.60 3.78 -8.81
N ALA A 38 -6.76 4.35 -7.95
CA ALA A 38 -6.08 3.60 -6.89
C ALA A 38 -7.06 3.00 -5.88
N LEU A 39 -8.10 3.76 -5.52
CA LEU A 39 -9.16 3.27 -4.63
C LEU A 39 -9.99 2.17 -5.31
N LYS A 40 -10.31 2.33 -6.61
CA LYS A 40 -10.97 1.30 -7.42
C LYS A 40 -10.14 0.03 -7.45
N ALA A 41 -8.85 0.12 -7.75
CA ALA A 41 -7.95 -1.02 -7.77
C ALA A 41 -7.94 -1.77 -6.42
N ARG A 42 -7.82 -1.03 -5.32
CA ARG A 42 -7.81 -1.60 -3.97
C ARG A 42 -9.14 -2.26 -3.59
N PHE A 43 -10.26 -1.60 -3.90
CA PHE A 43 -11.59 -2.14 -3.66
C PHE A 43 -11.83 -3.42 -4.48
N CYS A 44 -11.51 -3.40 -5.76
CA CYS A 44 -11.69 -4.54 -6.65
C CYS A 44 -10.77 -5.72 -6.29
N LEU A 45 -9.54 -5.45 -5.82
CA LEU A 45 -8.66 -6.48 -5.29
C LEU A 45 -9.29 -7.17 -4.08
N TYR A 46 -9.82 -6.38 -3.15
CA TYR A 46 -10.47 -6.91 -1.94
C TYR A 46 -11.70 -7.77 -2.30
N GLU A 47 -12.64 -7.25 -3.09
CA GLU A 47 -13.85 -7.97 -3.48
C GLU A 47 -13.52 -9.24 -4.28
N GLY A 48 -12.59 -9.15 -5.21
CA GLY A 48 -12.18 -10.28 -6.04
C GLY A 48 -11.52 -11.39 -5.24
N THR A 49 -10.62 -11.06 -4.31
CA THR A 49 -9.96 -12.04 -3.44
C THR A 49 -10.92 -12.60 -2.40
N MET A 50 -11.79 -11.78 -1.83
CA MET A 50 -12.82 -12.22 -0.90
C MET A 50 -13.71 -13.31 -1.53
N ARG A 51 -14.23 -13.04 -2.73
CA ARG A 51 -15.07 -14.01 -3.46
C ARG A 51 -14.30 -15.24 -3.93
N LYS A 52 -13.02 -15.11 -4.23
CA LYS A 52 -12.17 -16.22 -4.67
C LYS A 52 -11.88 -17.23 -3.56
N TYR A 53 -11.63 -16.74 -2.34
CA TYR A 53 -11.14 -17.56 -1.25
C TYR A 53 -12.19 -17.93 -0.20
N HIS A 54 -13.38 -17.33 -0.23
CA HIS A 54 -14.47 -17.64 0.67
C HIS A 54 -15.69 -18.16 -0.09
N ALA A 55 -16.18 -19.34 0.26
CA ALA A 55 -17.36 -19.93 -0.35
C ALA A 55 -18.66 -19.18 -0.04
N VAL A 56 -18.65 -18.40 1.03
CA VAL A 56 -19.76 -17.58 1.50
C VAL A 56 -19.29 -16.17 1.82
N ASP A 57 -20.20 -15.21 1.75
CA ASP A 57 -19.97 -13.85 2.23
C ASP A 57 -19.76 -13.87 3.76
N PRO A 58 -18.56 -13.52 4.27
CA PRO A 58 -18.26 -13.60 5.70
C PRO A 58 -19.14 -12.68 6.56
N SER A 59 -19.70 -11.61 5.98
CA SER A 59 -20.54 -10.65 6.72
C SER A 59 -21.98 -11.14 6.90
N THR A 60 -22.49 -11.93 5.96
CA THR A 60 -23.88 -12.39 5.95
C THR A 60 -24.03 -13.90 6.13
N GLY A 61 -22.95 -14.67 5.98
CA GLY A 61 -22.95 -16.13 5.99
C GLY A 61 -23.68 -16.77 4.79
N ARG A 62 -24.06 -15.98 3.79
CA ARG A 62 -24.79 -16.46 2.60
C ARG A 62 -23.84 -16.81 1.47
N ALA A 63 -24.15 -17.86 0.73
CA ALA A 63 -23.42 -18.20 -0.50
C ALA A 63 -23.50 -17.03 -1.50
N TRP A 64 -22.42 -16.84 -2.26
CA TRP A 64 -22.41 -15.89 -3.36
C TRP A 64 -23.43 -16.30 -4.42
N THR A 65 -24.21 -15.34 -4.91
CA THR A 65 -25.19 -15.62 -5.99
C THR A 65 -24.51 -15.77 -7.33
N LYS A 66 -23.31 -15.19 -7.50
CA LYS A 66 -22.48 -15.26 -8.70
C LYS A 66 -21.01 -15.35 -8.33
N ASP A 67 -20.25 -16.11 -9.10
CA ASP A 67 -18.79 -16.04 -9.08
C ASP A 67 -18.32 -14.83 -9.90
N GLU A 68 -18.17 -13.71 -9.23
CA GLU A 68 -17.66 -12.45 -9.81
C GLU A 68 -16.18 -12.18 -9.44
N SER A 69 -15.47 -13.18 -8.89
CA SER A 69 -14.07 -13.02 -8.47
C SER A 69 -13.18 -12.53 -9.62
N ARG A 70 -13.30 -13.16 -10.79
CA ARG A 70 -12.53 -12.79 -12.00
C ARG A 70 -12.91 -11.41 -12.52
N PHE A 71 -14.17 -11.03 -12.41
CA PHE A 71 -14.63 -9.72 -12.83
C PHE A 71 -13.96 -8.62 -12.02
N TYR A 72 -14.02 -8.68 -10.67
CA TYR A 72 -13.40 -7.67 -9.82
C TYR A 72 -11.88 -7.67 -9.96
N LEU A 73 -11.22 -8.82 -10.02
CA LEU A 73 -9.77 -8.88 -10.26
C LEU A 73 -9.40 -8.28 -11.61
N GLY A 74 -10.21 -8.47 -12.65
CA GLY A 74 -10.02 -7.85 -13.95
C GLY A 74 -10.14 -6.32 -13.90
N GLU A 75 -11.12 -5.78 -13.18
CA GLU A 75 -11.27 -4.33 -12.97
C GLU A 75 -10.11 -3.75 -12.14
N CYS A 76 -9.57 -4.50 -11.17
CA CYS A 76 -8.37 -4.12 -10.46
C CYS A 76 -7.18 -3.97 -11.43
N VAL A 77 -6.94 -4.99 -12.28
CA VAL A 77 -5.84 -4.97 -13.26
C VAL A 77 -5.97 -3.76 -14.19
N LYS A 78 -7.16 -3.53 -14.76
CA LYS A 78 -7.41 -2.38 -15.65
C LYS A 78 -7.08 -1.04 -14.99
N ALA A 79 -7.52 -0.84 -13.74
CA ALA A 79 -7.24 0.40 -13.01
C ALA A 79 -5.73 0.58 -12.75
N CYS A 80 -5.02 -0.49 -12.42
CA CYS A 80 -3.57 -0.46 -12.24
C CYS A 80 -2.83 -0.17 -13.56
N GLU A 81 -3.22 -0.83 -14.65
CA GLU A 81 -2.62 -0.63 -15.97
C GLU A 81 -2.82 0.80 -16.47
N GLU A 82 -3.97 1.40 -16.17
CA GLU A 82 -4.24 2.79 -16.53
C GLU A 82 -3.32 3.76 -15.76
N ILE A 83 -3.14 3.59 -14.44
CA ILE A 83 -2.23 4.41 -13.64
C ILE A 83 -0.79 4.27 -14.16
N MET A 84 -0.35 3.05 -14.45
CA MET A 84 1.02 2.78 -14.92
C MET A 84 1.23 3.26 -16.37
N GLY A 85 0.21 3.09 -17.24
CA GLY A 85 0.27 3.43 -18.65
C GLY A 85 0.34 4.93 -18.91
N ASP A 86 -0.25 5.74 -18.07
CA ASP A 86 -0.18 7.21 -18.18
C ASP A 86 1.21 7.78 -17.86
N GLY A 87 2.09 7.00 -17.22
CA GLY A 87 3.47 7.37 -16.93
C GLY A 87 3.64 8.56 -15.97
N VAL A 88 2.56 8.92 -15.27
CA VAL A 88 2.52 10.05 -14.34
C VAL A 88 3.20 9.70 -13.03
N TYR A 89 2.98 8.48 -12.56
CA TYR A 89 3.58 7.97 -11.34
C TYR A 89 4.73 7.01 -11.63
N LYS A 90 5.74 7.08 -10.80
CA LYS A 90 6.93 6.21 -10.87
C LYS A 90 7.45 5.96 -9.46
N LEU A 91 8.10 4.84 -9.27
CA LEU A 91 8.80 4.55 -8.02
C LEU A 91 10.01 5.49 -7.87
N THR A 92 10.23 5.96 -6.66
CA THR A 92 11.42 6.72 -6.30
C THR A 92 12.62 5.77 -6.35
N ASP A 93 13.59 6.04 -7.22
CA ASP A 93 14.85 5.31 -7.30
C ASP A 93 16.01 6.31 -7.43
N ASP A 94 16.58 6.72 -6.31
CA ASP A 94 17.82 7.50 -6.24
C ASP A 94 18.97 6.55 -5.92
N PRO A 95 19.83 6.20 -6.90
CA PRO A 95 20.96 5.29 -6.66
C PRO A 95 21.90 5.73 -5.54
N ALA A 96 22.01 7.04 -5.29
CA ALA A 96 22.85 7.59 -4.24
C ALA A 96 22.24 7.42 -2.84
N LYS A 97 20.92 7.20 -2.75
CA LYS A 97 20.16 7.13 -1.49
C LYS A 97 19.43 5.80 -1.28
N ARG A 98 19.71 4.77 -2.07
CA ARG A 98 18.99 3.48 -1.98
C ARG A 98 18.89 2.91 -0.55
N GLN A 99 19.90 3.16 0.28
CA GLN A 99 19.92 2.66 1.64
C GLN A 99 18.99 3.41 2.59
N THR A 100 18.54 4.62 2.26
CA THR A 100 17.75 5.47 3.16
C THR A 100 16.47 6.02 2.52
N GLN A 101 16.36 6.01 1.20
CA GLN A 101 15.31 6.73 0.48
C GLN A 101 13.89 6.33 0.92
N TYR A 102 13.66 5.06 1.22
CA TYR A 102 12.35 4.60 1.66
C TYR A 102 11.97 5.20 3.02
N ARG A 103 12.88 5.16 3.99
CA ARG A 103 12.69 5.84 5.28
C ARG A 103 12.51 7.34 5.09
N ASP A 104 13.34 7.97 4.25
CA ASP A 104 13.31 9.41 4.02
C ASP A 104 11.96 9.86 3.43
N MET A 105 11.31 9.05 2.60
CA MET A 105 9.95 9.31 2.11
C MET A 105 8.93 9.44 3.26
N PHE A 106 8.99 8.56 4.25
CA PHE A 106 8.01 8.53 5.35
C PHE A 106 8.38 9.42 6.54
N THR A 107 9.62 9.88 6.63
CA THR A 107 10.08 10.77 7.70
C THR A 107 10.21 12.23 7.26
N ASN A 108 10.00 12.54 5.98
CA ASN A 108 10.04 13.90 5.46
C ASN A 108 8.85 14.70 6.02
N ALA A 109 9.14 15.92 6.50
CA ALA A 109 8.12 16.79 7.07
C ALA A 109 7.08 17.26 6.03
N ASP A 110 7.46 17.31 4.75
CA ASP A 110 6.57 17.65 3.62
C ASP A 110 6.53 16.52 2.57
N ALA A 111 6.33 15.29 3.02
CA ALA A 111 6.31 14.12 2.15
C ALA A 111 5.26 14.25 1.03
N CYS A 112 4.09 14.80 1.33
CA CYS A 112 3.01 15.00 0.37
C CYS A 112 3.33 16.03 -0.73
N GLY A 113 4.26 16.97 -0.48
CA GLY A 113 4.70 17.97 -1.47
C GLY A 113 5.96 17.53 -2.24
N VAL A 114 6.82 16.72 -1.62
CA VAL A 114 8.12 16.33 -2.19
C VAL A 114 8.02 15.06 -3.06
N TYR A 115 7.24 14.07 -2.62
CA TYR A 115 7.15 12.75 -3.28
C TYR A 115 5.88 12.59 -4.12
N THR A 116 5.47 13.62 -4.83
CA THR A 116 4.25 13.63 -5.66
C THR A 116 4.32 12.67 -6.86
N ASP A 117 5.51 12.23 -7.24
CA ASP A 117 5.71 11.27 -8.32
C ASP A 117 5.43 9.82 -7.88
N GLU A 118 5.44 9.53 -6.57
CA GLU A 118 5.19 8.19 -6.05
C GLU A 118 3.92 8.13 -5.18
N PHE A 119 3.68 9.13 -4.34
CA PHE A 119 2.50 9.17 -3.51
C PHE A 119 1.27 9.59 -4.31
N ILE A 120 0.38 8.63 -4.58
CA ILE A 120 -0.89 8.91 -5.26
C ILE A 120 -1.84 9.65 -4.32
N TRP A 121 -1.91 9.20 -3.04
CA TRP A 121 -2.72 9.84 -2.02
C TRP A 121 -2.15 9.58 -0.64
N ALA A 122 -1.96 10.64 0.12
CA ALA A 122 -1.47 10.61 1.48
C ALA A 122 -2.14 11.70 2.31
N ARG A 123 -2.09 11.55 3.63
CA ARG A 123 -2.60 12.55 4.56
C ARG A 123 -1.47 13.41 5.07
N ASP A 124 -1.62 14.73 4.92
CA ASP A 124 -0.76 15.70 5.59
C ASP A 124 -1.01 15.72 7.10
N TYR A 125 0.07 15.80 7.87
CA TYR A 125 0.03 16.03 9.30
C TYR A 125 0.72 17.37 9.59
N ASP A 126 0.12 18.17 10.48
CA ASP A 126 0.58 19.50 10.81
C ASP A 126 0.30 19.77 12.29
N ILE A 127 1.36 20.02 13.05
CA ILE A 127 1.28 20.25 14.51
C ILE A 127 0.59 21.58 14.81
N ASP A 128 0.84 22.60 14.00
CA ASP A 128 0.27 23.94 14.20
C ASP A 128 -1.25 23.93 13.97
N LEU A 129 -1.69 23.15 12.99
CA LEU A 129 -3.11 22.91 12.72
C LEU A 129 -3.73 21.85 13.63
N LYS A 130 -2.98 21.28 14.57
CA LYS A 130 -3.40 20.18 15.46
C LYS A 130 -3.89 18.94 14.73
N VAL A 131 -3.42 18.72 13.50
CA VAL A 131 -3.64 17.50 12.73
C VAL A 131 -2.49 16.57 13.03
N THR A 132 -2.66 15.75 14.06
CA THR A 132 -1.60 14.86 14.55
C THR A 132 -2.04 13.41 14.56
N TYR A 133 -1.08 12.50 14.66
CA TYR A 133 -1.31 11.08 14.81
C TYR A 133 -0.42 10.51 15.92
N ALA A 134 -1.03 9.77 16.82
CA ALA A 134 -0.36 9.30 18.05
C ALA A 134 0.39 7.97 17.87
N ILE A 135 0.76 7.56 16.64
CA ILE A 135 1.39 6.26 16.39
C ILE A 135 2.68 6.07 17.18
N ASN A 136 3.48 7.13 17.31
CA ASN A 136 4.73 7.05 18.07
C ASN A 136 4.48 6.68 19.53
N ASN A 137 3.40 7.21 20.13
CA ASN A 137 3.03 6.83 21.49
C ASN A 137 2.63 5.35 21.58
N TYR A 138 1.91 4.85 20.58
CA TYR A 138 1.54 3.42 20.55
C TYR A 138 2.74 2.49 20.32
N MET A 139 3.71 2.92 19.52
CA MET A 139 4.88 2.09 19.17
C MET A 139 5.93 2.05 20.27
N VAL A 140 6.12 3.16 21.03
CA VAL A 140 7.18 3.26 22.05
C VAL A 140 6.70 3.06 23.49
N ASN A 141 5.40 3.11 23.73
CA ASN A 141 4.84 2.97 25.08
C ASN A 141 4.65 1.48 25.40
N PRO A 142 5.36 0.92 26.41
CA PRO A 142 5.25 -0.50 26.77
C PRO A 142 3.83 -0.95 27.15
N GLN A 143 2.96 -0.02 27.58
CA GLN A 143 1.56 -0.32 27.92
C GLN A 143 0.69 -0.57 26.67
N HIS A 144 1.12 -0.10 25.51
CA HIS A 144 0.41 -0.23 24.24
C HIS A 144 1.16 -1.06 23.22
N ALA A 145 2.45 -1.33 23.45
CA ALA A 145 3.38 -1.90 22.49
C ALA A 145 3.29 -3.43 22.42
N ASN A 146 2.21 -3.92 21.80
CA ASN A 146 2.15 -5.32 21.36
C ASN A 146 2.05 -5.40 19.81
N TYR A 147 2.42 -4.32 19.12
CA TYR A 147 2.41 -4.30 17.65
C TYR A 147 3.76 -4.81 17.14
N ALA A 148 3.71 -5.88 16.38
CA ALA A 148 4.89 -6.44 15.73
C ALA A 148 4.49 -6.97 14.34
N PHE A 149 5.48 -7.07 13.46
CA PHE A 149 5.30 -7.80 12.22
C PHE A 149 5.31 -9.30 12.49
N THR A 150 4.51 -10.04 11.74
CA THR A 150 4.59 -11.51 11.77
C THR A 150 5.91 -11.97 11.18
N ARG A 151 6.43 -13.11 11.64
CA ARG A 151 7.63 -13.73 11.08
C ARG A 151 7.47 -13.93 9.56
N GLN A 152 6.34 -14.47 9.14
CA GLN A 152 6.05 -14.69 7.73
C GLN A 152 6.15 -13.41 6.89
N PHE A 153 5.76 -12.26 7.43
CA PHE A 153 5.90 -10.98 6.74
C PHE A 153 7.37 -10.57 6.62
N ILE A 154 8.15 -10.68 7.68
CA ILE A 154 9.60 -10.38 7.68
C ILE A 154 10.33 -11.26 6.67
N ASP A 155 9.96 -12.52 6.53
CA ASP A 155 10.56 -13.47 5.59
C ASP A 155 10.32 -13.11 4.12
N THR A 156 9.31 -12.27 3.83
CA THR A 156 9.06 -11.77 2.46
C THR A 156 10.12 -10.80 1.95
N TYR A 157 10.87 -10.16 2.84
CA TYR A 157 11.99 -9.33 2.42
C TYR A 157 13.13 -10.20 1.89
N LEU A 158 13.59 -9.89 0.69
CA LEU A 158 14.65 -10.66 0.03
C LEU A 158 16.05 -10.27 0.55
N MET A 159 17.03 -11.07 0.23
CA MET A 159 18.43 -10.69 0.33
C MET A 159 18.75 -9.58 -0.71
N THR A 160 19.84 -8.86 -0.53
CA THR A 160 20.28 -7.82 -1.50
C THR A 160 20.56 -8.34 -2.89
N ASP A 161 20.84 -9.63 -3.03
CA ASP A 161 21.02 -10.32 -4.32
C ASP A 161 19.72 -10.85 -4.93
N GLY A 162 18.56 -10.60 -4.26
CA GLY A 162 17.24 -11.03 -4.72
C GLY A 162 16.84 -12.45 -4.31
N THR A 163 17.70 -13.19 -3.59
CA THR A 163 17.35 -14.54 -3.12
C THR A 163 16.43 -14.50 -1.90
N PRO A 164 15.53 -15.49 -1.73
CA PRO A 164 14.72 -15.60 -0.51
C PRO A 164 15.61 -15.84 0.73
N PHE A 165 15.28 -15.13 1.82
CA PHE A 165 16.01 -15.27 3.08
C PHE A 165 16.04 -16.71 3.59
N THR A 166 14.91 -17.37 3.60
CA THR A 166 14.76 -18.76 4.05
C THR A 166 15.53 -19.77 3.22
N SER A 167 15.88 -19.44 1.98
CA SER A 167 16.75 -20.29 1.15
C SER A 167 18.22 -20.21 1.56
N LYS A 168 18.66 -19.05 2.06
CA LYS A 168 20.04 -18.85 2.53
C LYS A 168 20.22 -19.31 3.98
N TYR A 169 19.20 -19.14 4.80
CA TYR A 169 19.19 -19.45 6.22
C TYR A 169 17.97 -20.30 6.57
N PRO A 170 17.98 -21.62 6.28
CA PRO A 170 16.82 -22.48 6.56
C PRO A 170 16.54 -22.65 8.06
N ASP A 171 17.58 -22.55 8.91
CA ASP A 171 17.52 -22.71 10.36
C ASP A 171 17.77 -21.37 11.07
N TYR A 172 17.05 -20.32 10.64
CA TYR A 172 17.29 -18.94 11.08
C TYR A 172 16.78 -18.59 12.49
N ASP A 173 16.09 -19.50 13.17
CA ASP A 173 15.55 -19.24 14.51
C ASP A 173 16.62 -18.90 15.56
N ASP A 174 17.87 -19.31 15.31
CA ASP A 174 19.02 -19.03 16.17
C ASP A 174 19.77 -17.74 15.81
N LEU A 175 19.34 -17.01 14.79
CA LEU A 175 20.00 -15.76 14.40
C LEU A 175 19.60 -14.61 15.33
N ASP A 176 20.57 -13.79 15.69
CA ASP A 176 20.30 -12.52 16.34
C ASP A 176 19.72 -11.49 15.32
N LEU A 177 19.11 -10.43 15.83
CA LEU A 177 18.45 -9.42 15.01
C LEU A 177 19.41 -8.76 14.00
N VAL A 178 20.68 -8.58 14.36
CA VAL A 178 21.68 -7.95 13.48
C VAL A 178 22.01 -8.90 12.31
N ALA A 179 22.24 -10.18 12.61
CA ALA A 179 22.49 -11.19 11.58
C ALA A 179 21.26 -11.34 10.66
N GLU A 180 20.06 -11.29 11.22
CA GLU A 180 18.83 -11.40 10.48
C GLU A 180 18.57 -10.22 9.53
N CYS A 181 19.03 -9.02 9.86
CA CYS A 181 18.91 -7.82 9.02
C CYS A 181 20.09 -7.62 8.06
N THR A 182 21.17 -8.42 8.20
CA THR A 182 22.39 -8.27 7.39
C THR A 182 22.17 -8.75 5.96
N ASP A 183 22.64 -7.97 5.00
CA ASP A 183 22.50 -8.25 3.56
C ASP A 183 21.05 -8.45 3.07
N ARG A 184 20.09 -7.90 3.79
CA ARG A 184 18.66 -7.91 3.42
C ARG A 184 18.28 -6.66 2.65
N ASP A 185 17.08 -6.67 2.11
CA ASP A 185 16.45 -5.49 1.52
C ASP A 185 16.62 -4.28 2.45
N TYR A 186 17.08 -3.17 1.90
CA TYR A 186 17.36 -1.95 2.69
C TYR A 186 16.16 -1.45 3.48
N ARG A 187 14.94 -1.74 3.04
CA ARG A 187 13.71 -1.36 3.76
C ARG A 187 13.54 -2.09 5.09
N LEU A 188 14.11 -3.28 5.23
CA LEU A 188 14.10 -4.02 6.49
C LEU A 188 15.14 -3.47 7.48
N ALA A 189 16.27 -2.96 6.98
CA ALA A 189 17.40 -2.49 7.80
C ALA A 189 17.28 -1.00 8.19
N GLN A 190 16.26 -0.28 7.75
CA GLN A 190 15.98 1.13 8.04
C GLN A 190 15.12 1.31 9.28
#